data_27fb1e00b2d6d54d8ba461f0da8e1fe5
#
_entry.id   27fb1e00b2d6d54d8ba461f0da8e1fe5
#
_cell.length_a   1.000
_cell.length_b   1.000
_cell.length_c   1.000
_cell.angle_alpha   90.00
_cell.angle_beta   90.00
_cell.angle_gamma   90.00
#
_symmetry.space_group_name_H-M   'P 1'
#
loop_
_entity.id
_entity.type
_entity.pdbx_description
1 polymer ?
#
loop_
_entity_poly.entity_id
_entity_poly.type
_entity_poly.pdbx_seq_one_letter_code
_entity_poly.pdbx_strand_id
1 'polypeptide(L)'
;MNISDIAVKAGVSVSTVSRVINNSPNVNVDTRSRILQIMEETGYVPSSIARNMMSKSNRSIGLFITDILNPFFNEIIKGVENVVNAEGYSLLIYAIGNSVQKEEESLEKLIRDRACGLIVTSCRMHSEKLLKRAKKIL
;
A
#
# COMPACT_ATOMS: atom_id res chain seq x y z
N MET A 1 11.48 17.90 5.28
CA MET A 1 10.23 18.66 5.44
C MET A 1 9.10 17.68 5.73
N ASN A 2 8.18 18.00 6.61
CA ASN A 2 7.06 17.15 7.02
C ASN A 2 5.71 17.83 6.73
N ILE A 3 4.60 17.14 6.98
CA ILE A 3 3.25 17.66 6.69
C ILE A 3 2.92 18.93 7.49
N SER A 4 3.46 19.06 8.71
CA SER A 4 3.26 20.25 9.54
C SER A 4 3.94 21.47 8.95
N ASP A 5 5.13 21.30 8.35
CA ASP A 5 5.84 22.38 7.67
C ASP A 5 5.05 22.90 6.46
N ILE A 6 4.41 22.00 5.70
CA ILE A 6 3.52 22.36 4.59
C ILE A 6 2.29 23.11 5.10
N ALA A 7 1.70 22.66 6.20
CA ALA A 7 0.53 23.32 6.80
C ALA A 7 0.84 24.76 7.24
N VAL A 8 1.98 24.97 7.89
CA VAL A 8 2.46 26.31 8.30
C VAL A 8 2.67 27.20 7.07
N LYS A 9 3.39 26.72 6.04
CA LYS A 9 3.64 27.48 4.82
C LYS A 9 2.36 27.84 4.06
N ALA A 10 1.37 26.94 4.05
CA ALA A 10 0.10 27.14 3.40
C ALA A 10 -0.90 27.94 4.26
N GLY A 11 -0.60 28.25 5.53
CA GLY A 11 -1.50 28.95 6.44
C GLY A 11 -2.78 28.17 6.75
N VAL A 12 -2.70 26.84 6.84
CA VAL A 12 -3.83 25.95 7.08
C VAL A 12 -3.51 24.91 8.16
N SER A 13 -4.52 24.16 8.60
CA SER A 13 -4.31 23.04 9.51
C SER A 13 -3.69 21.84 8.81
N VAL A 14 -2.98 20.98 9.56
CA VAL A 14 -2.44 19.70 9.08
C VAL A 14 -3.56 18.82 8.51
N SER A 15 -4.76 18.87 9.10
CA SER A 15 -5.91 18.12 8.58
C SER A 15 -6.38 18.61 7.20
N THR A 16 -6.22 19.90 6.89
CA THR A 16 -6.53 20.46 5.57
C THR A 16 -5.51 19.96 4.53
N VAL A 17 -4.21 20.00 4.86
CA VAL A 17 -3.16 19.41 3.98
C VAL A 17 -3.42 17.93 3.74
N SER A 18 -3.74 17.19 4.77
CA SER A 18 -4.08 15.75 4.67
C SER A 18 -5.27 15.51 3.73
N ARG A 19 -6.33 16.32 3.80
CA ARG A 19 -7.48 16.22 2.90
C ARG A 19 -7.08 16.47 1.43
N VAL A 20 -6.17 17.42 1.17
CA VAL A 20 -5.65 17.67 -0.18
C VAL A 20 -4.87 16.48 -0.69
N ILE A 21 -3.96 15.92 0.12
CA ILE A 21 -3.16 14.74 -0.20
C ILE A 21 -4.04 13.52 -0.53
N ASN A 22 -5.16 13.36 0.19
CA ASN A 22 -6.13 12.27 0.00
C ASN A 22 -7.22 12.59 -1.04
N ASN A 23 -7.04 13.66 -1.80
CA ASN A 23 -7.97 14.10 -2.84
C ASN A 23 -9.43 14.28 -2.37
N SER A 24 -9.64 14.67 -1.11
CA SER A 24 -10.98 14.92 -0.56
C SER A 24 -11.69 16.05 -1.31
N PRO A 25 -12.98 15.91 -1.68
CA PRO A 25 -13.74 16.95 -2.36
C PRO A 25 -13.99 18.18 -1.49
N ASN A 26 -13.91 18.06 -0.16
CA ASN A 26 -14.29 19.09 0.80
C ASN A 26 -13.14 20.08 1.10
N VAL A 27 -12.37 20.48 0.10
CA VAL A 27 -11.33 21.53 0.22
C VAL A 27 -11.53 22.53 -0.90
N ASN A 28 -11.55 23.82 -0.52
CA ASN A 28 -11.66 24.92 -1.48
C ASN A 28 -10.56 24.82 -2.56
N VAL A 29 -10.91 25.13 -3.82
CA VAL A 29 -10.03 24.99 -4.98
C VAL A 29 -8.76 25.82 -4.83
N ASP A 30 -8.85 27.07 -4.36
CA ASP A 30 -7.69 27.94 -4.20
C ASP A 30 -6.75 27.42 -3.11
N THR A 31 -7.31 26.92 -2.01
CA THR A 31 -6.53 26.30 -0.92
C THR A 31 -5.83 25.03 -1.41
N ARG A 32 -6.51 24.21 -2.22
CA ARG A 32 -5.93 23.02 -2.83
C ARG A 32 -4.75 23.38 -3.74
N SER A 33 -4.95 24.33 -4.66
CA SER A 33 -3.92 24.77 -5.60
C SER A 33 -2.68 25.29 -4.86
N ARG A 34 -2.87 26.13 -3.84
CA ARG A 34 -1.79 26.67 -3.01
C ARG A 34 -1.00 25.56 -2.30
N ILE A 35 -1.67 24.58 -1.72
CA ILE A 35 -0.99 23.47 -1.03
C ILE A 35 -0.20 22.63 -2.03
N LEU A 36 -0.76 22.29 -3.19
CA LEU A 36 -0.08 21.52 -4.23
C LEU A 36 1.16 22.25 -4.76
N GLN A 37 1.06 23.56 -4.98
CA GLN A 37 2.19 24.39 -5.40
C GLN A 37 3.32 24.37 -4.36
N ILE A 38 3.00 24.56 -3.08
CA ILE A 38 4.00 24.51 -1.99
C ILE A 38 4.65 23.12 -1.92
N MET A 39 3.89 22.06 -2.12
CA MET A 39 4.45 20.70 -2.14
C MET A 39 5.42 20.51 -3.30
N GLU A 40 5.09 21.00 -4.49
CA GLU A 40 5.95 20.97 -5.67
C GLU A 40 7.24 21.80 -5.47
N GLU A 41 7.12 23.05 -5.07
CA GLU A 41 8.26 23.96 -4.81
C GLU A 41 9.21 23.43 -3.74
N THR A 42 8.70 22.70 -2.78
CA THR A 42 9.47 22.16 -1.65
C THR A 42 9.96 20.73 -1.86
N GLY A 43 9.58 20.08 -2.97
CA GLY A 43 9.87 18.68 -3.21
C GLY A 43 9.26 17.75 -2.15
N TYR A 44 8.21 18.21 -1.46
CA TYR A 44 7.57 17.38 -0.43
C TYR A 44 6.75 16.27 -1.06
N VAL A 45 7.21 15.04 -0.86
CA VAL A 45 6.45 13.83 -1.22
C VAL A 45 5.79 13.28 0.05
N PRO A 46 4.45 13.16 0.08
CA PRO A 46 3.76 12.56 1.21
C PRO A 46 4.27 11.14 1.45
N SER A 47 4.76 10.83 2.65
CA SER A 47 5.21 9.48 2.95
C SER A 47 4.03 8.51 2.85
N SER A 48 4.25 7.36 2.23
CA SER A 48 3.26 6.27 2.17
C SER A 48 2.84 5.83 3.57
N ILE A 49 3.76 5.89 4.54
CA ILE A 49 3.50 5.59 5.96
C ILE A 49 2.49 6.59 6.55
N ALA A 50 2.67 7.89 6.33
CA ALA A 50 1.75 8.92 6.83
C ALA A 50 0.38 8.81 6.13
N ARG A 51 0.36 8.49 4.84
CA ARG A 51 -0.85 8.26 4.06
C ARG A 51 -1.60 7.02 4.56
N ASN A 52 -0.89 5.95 4.86
CA ASN A 52 -1.44 4.69 5.38
C ASN A 52 -1.90 4.79 6.83
N MET A 53 -1.28 5.64 7.67
CA MET A 53 -1.75 5.91 9.03
C MET A 53 -3.07 6.67 9.07
N MET A 54 -3.38 7.47 8.04
CA MET A 54 -4.60 8.28 7.94
C MET A 54 -5.72 7.61 7.14
N SER A 55 -5.41 6.69 6.23
CA SER A 55 -6.41 5.85 5.57
C SER A 55 -6.63 4.58 6.41
N LYS A 56 -7.88 4.24 6.69
CA LYS A 56 -8.24 3.00 7.41
C LYS A 56 -7.85 1.73 6.65
N SER A 57 -7.40 1.81 5.41
CA SER A 57 -6.92 0.69 4.60
C SER A 57 -5.61 1.04 3.91
N ASN A 58 -4.59 0.22 4.12
CA ASN A 58 -3.40 0.21 3.29
C ASN A 58 -3.79 -0.36 1.92
N ARG A 59 -3.66 0.43 0.85
CA ARG A 59 -3.95 -0.03 -0.52
C ARG A 59 -2.83 -0.91 -1.05
N SER A 60 -2.51 -1.98 -0.35
CA SER A 60 -1.51 -2.95 -0.78
C SER A 60 -2.08 -4.36 -0.80
N ILE A 61 -1.71 -5.11 -1.81
CA ILE A 61 -2.08 -6.51 -2.03
C ILE A 61 -0.81 -7.33 -2.03
N GLY A 62 -0.78 -8.41 -1.24
CA GLY A 62 0.30 -9.37 -1.25
C GLY A 62 0.16 -10.38 -2.39
N LEU A 63 1.27 -10.75 -3.00
CA LEU A 63 1.36 -11.86 -3.95
C LEU A 63 2.40 -12.85 -3.47
N PHE A 64 1.97 -14.07 -3.16
CA PHE A 64 2.87 -15.17 -2.82
C PHE A 64 3.22 -15.96 -4.07
N ILE A 65 4.52 -16.06 -4.34
CA ILE A 65 5.10 -16.88 -5.40
C ILE A 65 6.15 -17.82 -4.80
N THR A 66 6.43 -18.93 -5.46
CA THR A 66 7.46 -19.86 -4.96
C THR A 66 8.86 -19.36 -5.25
N ASP A 67 9.13 -18.90 -6.47
CA ASP A 67 10.49 -18.52 -6.90
C ASP A 67 10.42 -17.35 -7.87
N ILE A 68 11.08 -16.25 -7.50
CA ILE A 68 11.15 -15.04 -8.34
C ILE A 68 12.03 -15.24 -9.59
N LEU A 69 12.94 -16.20 -9.56
CA LEU A 69 13.82 -16.50 -10.69
C LEU A 69 13.16 -17.42 -11.72
N ASN A 70 12.03 -18.03 -11.40
CA ASN A 70 11.30 -18.88 -12.33
C ASN A 70 10.50 -18.01 -13.31
N PRO A 71 10.78 -18.07 -14.64
CA PRO A 71 10.13 -17.24 -15.65
C PRO A 71 8.60 -17.37 -15.68
N PHE A 72 8.06 -18.52 -15.24
CA PHE A 72 6.62 -18.74 -15.14
C PHE A 72 5.93 -17.68 -14.28
N PHE A 73 6.55 -17.24 -13.19
CA PHE A 73 5.96 -16.22 -12.31
C PHE A 73 6.05 -14.81 -12.87
N ASN A 74 6.95 -14.53 -13.82
CA ASN A 74 7.10 -13.20 -14.40
C ASN A 74 5.80 -12.74 -15.11
N GLU A 75 5.16 -13.63 -15.85
CA GLU A 75 3.89 -13.33 -16.53
C GLU A 75 2.74 -13.14 -15.53
N ILE A 76 2.72 -13.94 -14.46
CA ILE A 76 1.74 -13.78 -13.38
C ILE A 76 1.91 -12.45 -12.68
N ILE A 77 3.16 -12.11 -12.29
CA ILE A 77 3.49 -10.83 -11.64
C ILE A 77 3.03 -9.68 -12.52
N LYS A 78 3.41 -9.69 -13.81
CA LYS A 78 3.06 -8.64 -14.76
C LYS A 78 1.55 -8.47 -14.94
N GLY A 79 0.83 -9.60 -15.04
CA GLY A 79 -0.63 -9.56 -15.17
C GLY A 79 -1.31 -8.98 -13.92
N VAL A 80 -0.88 -9.43 -12.74
CA VAL A 80 -1.40 -8.94 -11.45
C VAL A 80 -1.02 -7.47 -11.24
N GLU A 81 0.24 -7.08 -11.50
CA GLU A 81 0.72 -5.72 -11.35
C GLU A 81 -0.08 -4.72 -12.18
N ASN A 82 -0.35 -5.04 -13.43
CA ASN A 82 -1.12 -4.18 -14.33
C ASN A 82 -2.51 -3.86 -13.75
N VAL A 83 -3.21 -4.87 -13.24
CA VAL A 83 -4.56 -4.69 -12.67
C VAL A 83 -4.50 -3.94 -11.35
N VAL A 84 -3.60 -4.35 -10.46
CA VAL A 84 -3.43 -3.79 -9.12
C VAL A 84 -3.08 -2.30 -9.19
N ASN A 85 -2.13 -1.93 -10.08
CA ASN A 85 -1.71 -0.55 -10.27
C ASN A 85 -2.81 0.32 -10.93
N ALA A 86 -3.55 -0.23 -11.90
CA ALA A 86 -4.66 0.48 -12.54
C ALA A 86 -5.77 0.87 -11.52
N GLU A 87 -5.99 0.03 -10.52
CA GLU A 87 -6.93 0.27 -9.42
C GLU A 87 -6.35 1.10 -8.27
N GLY A 88 -5.11 1.58 -8.40
CA GLY A 88 -4.44 2.42 -7.40
C GLY A 88 -3.97 1.67 -6.16
N TYR A 89 -3.72 0.36 -6.28
CA TYR A 89 -3.11 -0.45 -5.23
C TYR A 89 -1.63 -0.67 -5.50
N SER A 90 -0.87 -1.00 -4.47
CA SER A 90 0.53 -1.42 -4.55
C SER A 90 0.63 -2.94 -4.45
N LEU A 91 1.47 -3.56 -5.25
CA LEU A 91 1.74 -4.99 -5.20
C LEU A 91 2.96 -5.28 -4.32
N LEU A 92 2.81 -6.15 -3.33
CA LEU A 92 3.87 -6.64 -2.46
C LEU A 92 4.16 -8.10 -2.81
N ILE A 93 5.34 -8.38 -3.37
CA ILE A 93 5.72 -9.71 -3.82
C ILE A 93 6.54 -10.41 -2.73
N TYR A 94 6.15 -11.64 -2.40
CA TYR A 94 6.83 -12.50 -1.44
C TYR A 94 7.24 -13.81 -2.10
N ALA A 95 8.56 -14.03 -2.24
CA ALA A 95 9.11 -15.31 -2.68
C ALA A 95 9.19 -16.27 -1.47
N ILE A 96 8.17 -17.12 -1.34
CA ILE A 96 8.00 -18.00 -0.18
C ILE A 96 8.77 -19.32 -0.29
N GLY A 97 9.31 -19.62 -1.49
CA GLY A 97 9.95 -20.90 -1.75
C GLY A 97 8.98 -22.07 -1.55
N ASN A 98 9.52 -23.20 -1.09
CA ASN A 98 8.76 -24.38 -0.70
C ASN A 98 8.74 -24.55 0.84
N SER A 99 8.57 -23.45 1.59
CA SER A 99 8.70 -23.43 3.04
C SER A 99 7.44 -22.88 3.71
N VAL A 100 6.79 -23.74 4.51
CA VAL A 100 5.65 -23.33 5.36
C VAL A 100 6.04 -22.21 6.32
N GLN A 101 7.26 -22.26 6.85
CA GLN A 101 7.76 -21.22 7.75
C GLN A 101 7.82 -19.83 7.05
N LYS A 102 8.36 -19.79 5.81
CA LYS A 102 8.39 -18.54 5.02
C LYS A 102 7.00 -18.03 4.67
N GLU A 103 6.05 -18.94 4.39
CA GLU A 103 4.65 -18.58 4.18
C GLU A 103 4.06 -17.89 5.43
N GLU A 104 4.29 -18.48 6.61
CA GLU A 104 3.81 -17.92 7.89
C GLU A 104 4.44 -16.56 8.18
N GLU A 105 5.75 -16.43 8.06
CA GLU A 105 6.47 -15.17 8.27
C GLU A 105 6.00 -14.06 7.31
N SER A 106 5.78 -14.43 6.03
CA SER A 106 5.31 -13.50 5.00
C SER A 106 3.87 -13.05 5.27
N LEU A 107 3.03 -13.97 5.72
CA LEU A 107 1.64 -13.67 6.10
C LEU A 107 1.60 -12.73 7.32
N GLU A 108 2.46 -12.95 8.31
CA GLU A 108 2.57 -12.06 9.47
C GLU A 108 3.05 -10.65 9.10
N LYS A 109 3.98 -10.54 8.14
CA LYS A 109 4.39 -9.25 7.60
C LYS A 109 3.23 -8.55 6.91
N LEU A 110 2.48 -9.24 6.04
CA LEU A 110 1.31 -8.69 5.37
C LEU A 110 0.23 -8.18 6.35
N ILE A 111 -0.06 -8.95 7.40
CA ILE A 111 -1.00 -8.55 8.46
C ILE A 111 -0.51 -7.32 9.19
N ARG A 112 0.77 -7.27 9.56
CA ARG A 112 1.41 -6.13 10.24
C ARG A 112 1.40 -4.87 9.38
N ASP A 113 1.63 -5.03 8.07
CA ASP A 113 1.60 -3.95 7.10
C ASP A 113 0.17 -3.55 6.70
N ARG A 114 -0.85 -4.21 7.28
CA ARG A 114 -2.26 -3.96 7.02
C ARG A 114 -2.62 -4.03 5.53
N ALA A 115 -2.04 -4.98 4.81
CA ALA A 115 -2.44 -5.24 3.44
C ALA A 115 -3.94 -5.54 3.37
N CYS A 116 -4.59 -5.13 2.28
CA CYS A 116 -6.04 -5.31 2.10
C CYS A 116 -6.40 -6.58 1.33
N GLY A 117 -5.42 -7.36 0.89
CA GLY A 117 -5.65 -8.60 0.16
C GLY A 117 -4.41 -9.45 0.00
N LEU A 118 -4.61 -10.71 -0.34
CA LEU A 118 -3.56 -11.67 -0.62
C LEU A 118 -3.94 -12.55 -1.81
N ILE A 119 -3.04 -12.64 -2.78
CA ILE A 119 -3.09 -13.57 -3.91
C ILE A 119 -2.03 -14.64 -3.66
N VAL A 120 -2.41 -15.90 -3.82
CA VAL A 120 -1.53 -17.05 -3.60
C VAL A 120 -1.48 -17.89 -4.86
N THR A 121 -0.29 -18.05 -5.44
CA THR A 121 -0.10 -18.89 -6.64
C THR A 121 0.15 -20.36 -6.30
N SER A 122 0.78 -20.59 -5.15
CA SER A 122 0.93 -21.91 -4.55
C SER A 122 1.11 -21.77 -3.04
N CYS A 123 0.70 -22.77 -2.29
CA CYS A 123 0.75 -22.77 -0.84
C CYS A 123 1.00 -24.20 -0.34
N ARG A 124 1.91 -24.34 0.61
CA ARG A 124 2.14 -25.59 1.35
C ARG A 124 1.47 -25.61 2.72
N MET A 125 1.14 -24.45 3.24
CA MET A 125 0.36 -24.35 4.47
C MET A 125 -1.02 -24.97 4.25
N HIS A 126 -1.54 -25.69 5.23
CA HIS A 126 -2.90 -26.21 5.16
C HIS A 126 -3.88 -25.07 4.85
N SER A 127 -4.68 -25.22 3.81
CA SER A 127 -5.57 -24.18 3.27
C SER A 127 -6.48 -23.57 4.34
N GLU A 128 -6.98 -24.36 5.26
CA GLU A 128 -7.78 -23.89 6.41
C GLU A 128 -7.00 -22.96 7.35
N LYS A 129 -5.73 -23.31 7.64
CA LYS A 129 -4.86 -22.49 8.50
C LYS A 129 -4.55 -21.15 7.81
N LEU A 130 -4.25 -21.19 6.51
CA LEU A 130 -4.03 -19.98 5.71
C LEU A 130 -5.26 -19.09 5.69
N LEU A 131 -6.42 -19.64 5.36
CA LEU A 131 -7.69 -18.90 5.31
C LEU A 131 -8.07 -18.29 6.66
N LYS A 132 -7.91 -19.05 7.76
CA LYS A 132 -8.18 -18.54 9.12
C LYS A 132 -7.31 -17.35 9.48
N ARG A 133 -6.03 -17.35 9.06
CA ARG A 133 -5.09 -16.23 9.32
C ARG A 133 -5.30 -15.09 8.33
N ALA A 134 -5.56 -15.38 7.06
CA ALA A 134 -5.82 -14.38 6.03
C ALA A 134 -7.09 -13.56 6.29
N LYS A 135 -8.09 -14.10 7.00
CA LYS A 135 -9.27 -13.33 7.47
C LYS A 135 -8.90 -12.13 8.35
N LYS A 136 -7.69 -12.04 8.86
CA LYS A 136 -7.19 -10.85 9.59
C LYS A 136 -6.71 -9.72 8.67
N ILE A 137 -6.61 -10.00 7.37
CA ILE A 137 -6.24 -9.02 6.34
C ILE A 137 -7.49 -8.31 5.80
N LEU A 138 -8.65 -8.96 5.85
CA LEU A 138 -9.95 -8.44 5.45
C LEU A 138 -10.63 -7.69 6.60
#